data_937679d6f58fd4bb1eecd443b1e8d197
#
_entry.id   937679d6f58fd4bb1eecd443b1e8d197
#
_cell.length_a   1.000
_cell.length_b   1.000
_cell.length_c   1.000
_cell.angle_alpha   90.00
_cell.angle_beta   90.00
_cell.angle_gamma   90.00
#
_symmetry.space_group_name_H-M   'P 1'
#
loop_
_entity.id
_entity.type
_entity.pdbx_description
1 polymer ?
#
loop_
_entity_poly.entity_id
_entity_poly.type
_entity_poly.pdbx_seq_one_letter_code
_entity_poly.pdbx_strand_id
1 'polypeptide(L)'
;MALGKTVLITGAAGNLGAKLRRHLEGRYQLRLLDIDPGGDSSILRADLSEWREEWVREFRGADVVIHLAADATAQQVWPKVMAPNVDAVLHVFQACARGGVLRVVYASSNHVMGGYKDESEPALISTELPPRPGTRYVVNGEARDSTPYGAAKLFGERIGKCFSEAAGLSTIAVRIGWVRPGENRAKDLPLERGTWFRLMWLSNRDYCQLMERCIEADPAIRFLVINGMSANTGMRWDIESGRRLIGYEPQDDVTLPDY
;
A
#
# COMPACT_ATOMS: atom_id res chain seq x y z
N MET A 1 7.05 27.47 12.20
CA MET A 1 7.79 26.84 11.11
C MET A 1 6.77 26.49 10.04
N ALA A 2 7.04 26.74 8.75
CA ALA A 2 6.16 26.26 7.69
C ALA A 2 6.17 24.72 7.76
N LEU A 3 4.97 24.11 7.75
CA LEU A 3 4.84 22.67 7.58
C LEU A 3 5.47 22.28 6.22
N GLY A 4 6.11 21.12 6.16
CA GLY A 4 6.75 20.61 4.95
C GLY A 4 5.77 20.36 3.80
N LYS A 5 6.04 19.36 2.97
CA LYS A 5 5.20 18.97 1.81
C LYS A 5 3.73 18.79 2.18
N THR A 6 2.85 19.08 1.22
CA THR A 6 1.42 18.72 1.30
C THR A 6 1.25 17.27 0.86
N VAL A 7 0.77 16.42 1.78
CA VAL A 7 0.53 15.00 1.55
C VAL A 7 -0.98 14.73 1.58
N LEU A 8 -1.52 14.22 0.49
CA LEU A 8 -2.91 13.78 0.42
C LEU A 8 -2.98 12.27 0.65
N ILE A 9 -3.81 11.83 1.60
CA ILE A 9 -4.01 10.42 1.92
C ILE A 9 -5.44 10.04 1.58
N THR A 10 -5.62 9.07 0.69
CA THR A 10 -6.92 8.44 0.45
C THR A 10 -7.05 7.17 1.28
N GLY A 11 -8.25 6.82 1.73
CA GLY A 11 -8.44 5.74 2.70
C GLY A 11 -7.94 6.13 4.09
N ALA A 12 -8.06 7.41 4.45
CA ALA A 12 -7.46 8.01 5.64
C ALA A 12 -8.09 7.53 6.97
N ALA A 13 -9.34 7.09 6.95
CA ALA A 13 -10.04 6.51 8.12
C ALA A 13 -9.76 5.01 8.28
N GLY A 14 -9.25 4.34 7.24
CA GLY A 14 -8.95 2.91 7.27
C GLY A 14 -7.78 2.55 8.19
N ASN A 15 -7.53 1.23 8.37
CA ASN A 15 -6.46 0.71 9.24
C ASN A 15 -5.08 1.35 8.96
N LEU A 16 -4.65 1.34 7.70
CA LEU A 16 -3.36 1.89 7.30
C LEU A 16 -3.35 3.41 7.35
N GLY A 17 -4.43 4.05 6.87
CA GLY A 17 -4.57 5.50 6.85
C GLY A 17 -4.52 6.11 8.25
N ALA A 18 -5.27 5.54 9.21
CA ALA A 18 -5.30 6.03 10.59
C ALA A 18 -3.93 5.94 11.30
N LYS A 19 -3.14 4.90 11.02
CA LYS A 19 -1.76 4.77 11.53
C LYS A 19 -0.84 5.82 10.91
N LEU A 20 -0.92 5.96 9.60
CA LEU A 20 -0.03 6.85 8.85
C LEU A 20 -0.30 8.32 9.15
N ARG A 21 -1.57 8.76 9.15
CA ARG A 21 -1.91 10.15 9.46
C ARG A 21 -1.40 10.58 10.83
N ARG A 22 -1.55 9.71 11.85
CA ARG A 22 -1.02 9.97 13.21
C ARG A 22 0.50 10.12 13.20
N HIS A 23 1.19 9.31 12.42
CA HIS A 23 2.64 9.35 12.29
C HIS A 23 3.13 10.63 11.57
N LEU A 24 2.38 11.11 10.56
CA LEU A 24 2.76 12.27 9.75
C LEU A 24 2.26 13.60 10.32
N GLU A 25 1.35 13.57 11.29
CA GLU A 25 0.78 14.76 11.92
C GLU A 25 1.88 15.67 12.49
N GLY A 26 1.74 16.99 12.28
CA GLY A 26 2.70 18.01 12.71
C GLY A 26 3.99 18.09 11.89
N ARG A 27 4.25 17.16 10.97
CA ARG A 27 5.42 17.14 10.08
C ARG A 27 5.08 17.51 8.63
N TYR A 28 3.87 17.20 8.20
CA TYR A 28 3.36 17.45 6.85
C TYR A 28 2.02 18.18 6.92
N GLN A 29 1.69 18.91 5.85
CA GLN A 29 0.31 19.38 5.64
C GLN A 29 -0.51 18.20 5.11
N LEU A 30 -1.50 17.74 5.88
CA LEU A 30 -2.30 16.58 5.50
C LEU A 30 -3.62 17.01 4.86
N ARG A 31 -3.99 16.37 3.75
CA ARG A 31 -5.33 16.34 3.17
C ARG A 31 -5.83 14.92 3.23
N LEU A 32 -7.02 14.71 3.77
CA LEU A 32 -7.51 13.39 4.11
C LEU A 32 -8.83 13.11 3.39
N LEU A 33 -8.89 12.01 2.64
CA LEU A 33 -10.08 11.56 1.92
C LEU A 33 -10.43 10.13 2.33
N ASP A 34 -11.72 9.86 2.51
CA ASP A 34 -12.23 8.51 2.71
C ASP A 34 -13.68 8.39 2.24
N ILE A 35 -14.12 7.21 1.88
CA ILE A 35 -15.52 6.93 1.56
C ILE A 35 -16.40 7.00 2.82
N ASP A 36 -15.84 6.62 3.97
CA ASP A 36 -16.48 6.70 5.28
C ASP A 36 -15.56 7.37 6.32
N PRO A 37 -15.72 8.68 6.56
CA PRO A 37 -14.92 9.40 7.55
C PRO A 37 -15.12 8.96 9.00
N GLY A 38 -16.10 8.14 9.33
CA GLY A 38 -16.37 7.71 10.70
C GLY A 38 -16.72 8.85 11.66
N GLY A 39 -17.24 9.98 11.14
CA GLY A 39 -17.55 11.18 11.95
C GLY A 39 -16.38 12.14 12.15
N ASP A 40 -15.21 11.87 11.60
CA ASP A 40 -14.03 12.76 11.65
C ASP A 40 -14.18 13.88 10.61
N SER A 41 -14.45 15.11 11.08
CA SER A 41 -14.65 16.29 10.21
C SER A 41 -13.38 16.76 9.47
N SER A 42 -12.21 16.26 9.86
CA SER A 42 -10.94 16.54 9.16
C SER A 42 -10.78 15.73 7.86
N ILE A 43 -11.63 14.72 7.65
CA ILE A 43 -11.60 13.83 6.48
C ILE A 43 -12.74 14.22 5.53
N LEU A 44 -12.38 14.57 4.30
CA LEU A 44 -13.37 14.80 3.25
C LEU A 44 -13.98 13.45 2.81
N ARG A 45 -15.30 13.35 2.84
CA ARG A 45 -16.00 12.17 2.30
C ARG A 45 -15.91 12.15 0.80
N ALA A 46 -15.35 11.07 0.24
CA ALA A 46 -15.15 10.91 -1.20
C ALA A 46 -15.25 9.46 -1.65
N ASP A 47 -16.19 9.16 -2.54
CA ASP A 47 -16.18 7.92 -3.31
C ASP A 47 -15.32 8.12 -4.56
N LEU A 48 -14.12 7.56 -4.55
CA LEU A 48 -13.14 7.73 -5.62
C LEU A 48 -13.48 6.89 -6.86
N SER A 49 -14.41 5.95 -6.76
CA SER A 49 -14.91 5.19 -7.91
C SER A 49 -15.82 6.02 -8.82
N GLU A 50 -16.33 7.14 -8.31
CA GLU A 50 -17.12 8.10 -9.07
C GLU A 50 -16.33 9.39 -9.25
N TRP A 51 -16.08 9.80 -10.52
CA TRP A 51 -15.41 11.06 -10.80
C TRP A 51 -16.27 12.25 -10.39
N ARG A 52 -15.79 13.04 -9.41
CA ARG A 52 -16.47 14.25 -8.93
C ARG A 52 -15.44 15.35 -8.69
N GLU A 53 -15.68 16.54 -9.29
CA GLU A 53 -14.78 17.71 -9.14
C GLU A 53 -14.60 18.14 -7.68
N GLU A 54 -15.52 17.79 -6.81
CA GLU A 54 -15.49 18.09 -5.38
C GLU A 54 -14.25 17.50 -4.69
N TRP A 55 -13.93 16.24 -4.93
CA TRP A 55 -12.73 15.65 -4.36
C TRP A 55 -11.51 15.78 -5.28
N VAL A 56 -11.69 15.88 -6.61
CA VAL A 56 -10.59 16.05 -7.57
C VAL A 56 -9.80 17.33 -7.32
N ARG A 57 -10.46 18.41 -6.92
CA ARG A 57 -9.79 19.69 -6.61
C ARG A 57 -8.79 19.59 -5.44
N GLU A 58 -8.96 18.63 -4.53
CA GLU A 58 -8.06 18.43 -3.38
C GLU A 58 -6.66 17.98 -3.81
N PHE A 59 -6.52 17.43 -5.01
CA PHE A 59 -5.25 17.01 -5.57
C PHE A 59 -4.38 18.18 -6.04
N ARG A 60 -4.98 19.35 -6.32
CA ARG A 60 -4.22 20.53 -6.76
C ARG A 60 -3.32 21.05 -5.66
N GLY A 61 -2.02 21.16 -5.97
CA GLY A 61 -1.02 21.63 -5.01
C GLY A 61 -0.70 20.63 -3.89
N ALA A 62 -1.10 19.37 -4.04
CA ALA A 62 -0.53 18.29 -3.24
C ALA A 62 0.81 17.87 -3.86
N ASP A 63 1.85 17.77 -3.03
CA ASP A 63 3.17 17.31 -3.49
C ASP A 63 3.18 15.78 -3.67
N VAL A 64 2.58 15.08 -2.71
CA VAL A 64 2.54 13.61 -2.70
C VAL A 64 1.12 13.13 -2.41
N VAL A 65 0.68 12.12 -3.13
CA VAL A 65 -0.56 11.38 -2.86
C VAL A 65 -0.21 9.99 -2.40
N ILE A 66 -0.73 9.59 -1.23
CA ILE A 66 -0.64 8.23 -0.72
C ILE A 66 -2.01 7.58 -0.92
N HIS A 67 -2.08 6.67 -1.89
CA HIS A 67 -3.34 6.02 -2.25
C HIS A 67 -3.48 4.69 -1.52
N LEU A 68 -4.23 4.72 -0.39
CA LEU A 68 -4.55 3.54 0.44
C LEU A 68 -6.00 3.07 0.25
N ALA A 69 -6.88 3.91 -0.29
CA ALA A 69 -8.28 3.59 -0.50
C ALA A 69 -8.41 2.35 -1.40
N ALA A 70 -9.10 1.34 -0.91
CA ALA A 70 -9.38 0.09 -1.61
C ALA A 70 -10.33 -0.76 -0.78
N ASP A 71 -11.04 -1.69 -1.39
CA ASP A 71 -11.55 -2.85 -0.65
C ASP A 71 -10.37 -3.80 -0.41
N ALA A 72 -9.92 -3.90 0.84
CA ALA A 72 -8.81 -4.74 1.26
C ALA A 72 -9.22 -6.18 1.55
N THR A 73 -10.47 -6.55 1.30
CA THR A 73 -10.99 -7.90 1.49
C THR A 73 -10.47 -8.84 0.43
N ALA A 74 -9.37 -9.53 0.74
CA ALA A 74 -8.64 -10.36 -0.22
C ALA A 74 -9.47 -11.49 -0.88
N GLN A 75 -10.62 -11.85 -0.31
CA GLN A 75 -11.52 -12.91 -0.81
C GLN A 75 -12.73 -12.39 -1.58
N GLN A 76 -12.77 -11.10 -1.92
CA GLN A 76 -13.89 -10.53 -2.67
C GLN A 76 -14.00 -11.09 -4.08
N VAL A 77 -15.23 -11.24 -4.54
CA VAL A 77 -15.53 -11.57 -5.93
C VAL A 77 -15.26 -10.39 -6.85
N TRP A 78 -14.91 -10.67 -8.11
CA TRP A 78 -14.49 -9.66 -9.07
C TRP A 78 -15.43 -8.44 -9.18
N PRO A 79 -16.76 -8.58 -9.28
CA PRO A 79 -17.65 -7.41 -9.38
C PRO A 79 -17.54 -6.42 -8.21
N LYS A 80 -17.22 -6.90 -7.00
CA LYS A 80 -17.04 -6.04 -5.83
C LYS A 80 -15.66 -5.40 -5.75
N VAL A 81 -14.68 -5.97 -6.44
CA VAL A 81 -13.31 -5.45 -6.50
C VAL A 81 -13.20 -4.30 -7.50
N MET A 82 -14.03 -4.28 -8.56
CA MET A 82 -13.89 -3.35 -9.68
C MET A 82 -13.92 -1.89 -9.24
N ALA A 83 -15.03 -1.42 -8.69
CA ALA A 83 -15.20 0.00 -8.37
C ALA A 83 -14.12 0.52 -7.39
N PRO A 84 -13.88 -0.09 -6.20
CA PRO A 84 -12.92 0.45 -5.25
C PRO A 84 -11.44 0.20 -5.60
N ASN A 85 -11.11 -0.83 -6.41
CA ASN A 85 -9.73 -1.23 -6.63
C ASN A 85 -9.26 -1.06 -8.09
N VAL A 86 -10.15 -0.74 -9.03
CA VAL A 86 -9.82 -0.51 -10.43
C VAL A 86 -10.23 0.89 -10.86
N ASP A 87 -11.54 1.22 -10.79
CA ASP A 87 -12.04 2.52 -11.21
C ASP A 87 -11.46 3.65 -10.34
N ALA A 88 -11.50 3.49 -9.00
CA ALA A 88 -10.94 4.45 -8.07
C ALA A 88 -9.43 4.67 -8.28
N VAL A 89 -8.67 3.61 -8.57
CA VAL A 89 -7.23 3.73 -8.87
C VAL A 89 -6.99 4.57 -10.11
N LEU A 90 -7.70 4.29 -11.21
CA LEU A 90 -7.57 5.05 -12.45
C LEU A 90 -7.91 6.53 -12.21
N HIS A 91 -9.03 6.81 -11.54
CA HIS A 91 -9.46 8.17 -11.23
C HIS A 91 -8.44 8.94 -10.38
N VAL A 92 -7.84 8.28 -9.38
CA VAL A 92 -6.80 8.89 -8.54
C VAL A 92 -5.57 9.26 -9.36
N PHE A 93 -5.08 8.38 -10.24
CA PHE A 93 -3.95 8.69 -11.11
C PHE A 93 -4.26 9.83 -12.09
N GLN A 94 -5.49 9.87 -12.65
CA GLN A 94 -5.94 10.98 -13.49
C GLN A 94 -6.01 12.30 -12.71
N ALA A 95 -6.55 12.28 -11.48
CA ALA A 95 -6.62 13.45 -10.61
C ALA A 95 -5.23 13.95 -10.22
N CYS A 96 -4.26 13.05 -9.94
CA CYS A 96 -2.87 13.40 -9.70
C CYS A 96 -2.24 14.11 -10.90
N ALA A 97 -2.36 13.53 -12.09
CA ALA A 97 -1.81 14.12 -13.31
C ALA A 97 -2.43 15.51 -13.59
N ARG A 98 -3.76 15.63 -13.46
CA ARG A 98 -4.49 16.90 -13.64
C ARG A 98 -4.13 17.95 -12.57
N GLY A 99 -3.89 17.50 -11.33
CA GLY A 99 -3.58 18.35 -10.18
C GLY A 99 -2.13 18.81 -10.10
N GLY A 100 -1.25 18.28 -10.93
CA GLY A 100 0.19 18.58 -10.90
C GLY A 100 0.91 17.92 -9.72
N VAL A 101 0.40 16.81 -9.21
CA VAL A 101 1.03 16.02 -8.14
C VAL A 101 2.39 15.51 -8.60
N LEU A 102 3.40 15.62 -7.75
CA LEU A 102 4.76 15.20 -8.09
C LEU A 102 4.96 13.68 -7.94
N ARG A 103 4.33 13.08 -6.91
CA ARG A 103 4.49 11.65 -6.60
C ARG A 103 3.22 10.99 -6.12
N VAL A 104 3.00 9.76 -6.58
CA VAL A 104 2.03 8.82 -6.01
C VAL A 104 2.76 7.70 -5.30
N VAL A 105 2.41 7.45 -4.04
CA VAL A 105 2.74 6.23 -3.31
C VAL A 105 1.51 5.34 -3.34
N TYR A 106 1.57 4.28 -4.11
CA TYR A 106 0.44 3.36 -4.31
C TYR A 106 0.53 2.15 -3.39
N ALA A 107 -0.52 1.92 -2.60
CA ALA A 107 -0.64 0.71 -1.79
C ALA A 107 -0.99 -0.50 -2.67
N SER A 108 0.03 -1.13 -3.22
CA SER A 108 -0.06 -2.46 -3.80
C SER A 108 -0.12 -3.52 -2.70
N SER A 109 0.04 -4.78 -3.00
CA SER A 109 -0.15 -5.87 -2.05
C SER A 109 0.82 -7.03 -2.31
N ASN A 110 1.20 -7.73 -1.24
CA ASN A 110 1.87 -9.03 -1.33
C ASN A 110 1.08 -10.05 -2.19
N HIS A 111 -0.25 -9.90 -2.28
CA HIS A 111 -1.11 -10.77 -3.11
C HIS A 111 -0.82 -10.69 -4.61
N VAL A 112 -0.06 -9.69 -5.07
CA VAL A 112 0.47 -9.64 -6.45
C VAL A 112 1.45 -10.78 -6.72
N MET A 113 2.12 -11.29 -5.68
CA MET A 113 3.10 -12.38 -5.76
C MET A 113 2.61 -13.66 -5.06
N GLY A 114 1.32 -13.76 -4.73
CA GLY A 114 0.76 -14.84 -3.92
C GLY A 114 0.90 -16.24 -4.54
N GLY A 115 0.99 -16.33 -5.87
CA GLY A 115 1.18 -17.59 -6.58
C GLY A 115 2.53 -18.29 -6.32
N TYR A 116 3.49 -17.60 -5.69
CA TYR A 116 4.75 -18.21 -5.25
C TYR A 116 4.67 -18.90 -3.90
N LYS A 117 3.51 -18.88 -3.24
CA LYS A 117 3.33 -19.38 -1.88
C LYS A 117 3.73 -20.85 -1.71
N ASP A 118 3.29 -21.68 -2.62
CA ASP A 118 3.42 -23.14 -2.50
C ASP A 118 4.60 -23.70 -3.32
N GLU A 119 5.44 -22.82 -3.89
CA GLU A 119 6.65 -23.15 -4.61
C GLU A 119 7.88 -22.92 -3.74
N SER A 120 8.86 -23.82 -3.78
CA SER A 120 10.14 -23.65 -3.08
C SER A 120 11.06 -22.67 -3.81
N GLU A 121 10.91 -22.56 -5.11
CA GLU A 121 11.71 -21.68 -5.97
C GLU A 121 10.86 -20.59 -6.64
N PRO A 122 11.41 -19.40 -6.82
CA PRO A 122 12.73 -18.98 -6.31
C PRO A 122 12.72 -18.83 -4.79
N ALA A 123 13.86 -19.08 -4.15
CA ALA A 123 14.00 -18.93 -2.71
C ALA A 123 13.71 -17.50 -2.22
N LEU A 124 14.04 -16.49 -3.04
CA LEU A 124 13.80 -15.07 -2.77
C LEU A 124 12.80 -14.47 -3.78
N ILE A 125 11.75 -13.85 -3.27
CA ILE A 125 10.70 -13.20 -4.07
C ILE A 125 11.06 -11.72 -4.25
N SER A 126 11.79 -11.43 -5.32
CA SER A 126 12.16 -10.06 -5.68
C SER A 126 11.05 -9.36 -6.47
N THR A 127 11.18 -8.04 -6.62
CA THR A 127 10.26 -7.24 -7.44
C THR A 127 10.47 -7.43 -8.95
N GLU A 128 11.60 -8.05 -9.35
CA GLU A 128 11.94 -8.36 -10.75
C GLU A 128 11.27 -9.64 -11.27
N LEU A 129 10.79 -10.49 -10.36
CA LEU A 129 10.07 -11.69 -10.77
C LEU A 129 8.73 -11.36 -11.42
N PRO A 130 8.29 -12.16 -12.41
CA PRO A 130 6.98 -12.01 -13.00
C PRO A 130 5.88 -12.05 -11.93
N PRO A 131 4.94 -11.10 -11.91
CA PRO A 131 3.81 -11.15 -11.00
C PRO A 131 2.98 -12.42 -11.19
N ARG A 132 2.60 -13.04 -10.08
CA ARG A 132 1.68 -14.19 -10.01
C ARG A 132 0.56 -13.88 -9.02
N PRO A 133 -0.48 -13.11 -9.44
CA PRO A 133 -1.55 -12.68 -8.56
C PRO A 133 -2.34 -13.83 -7.96
N GLY A 134 -2.71 -13.66 -6.68
CA GLY A 134 -3.56 -14.59 -5.95
C GLY A 134 -2.79 -15.49 -5.00
N THR A 135 -3.22 -15.51 -3.75
CA THR A 135 -2.77 -16.46 -2.74
C THR A 135 -3.90 -17.44 -2.47
N ARG A 136 -3.62 -18.75 -2.59
CA ARG A 136 -4.55 -19.82 -2.23
C ARG A 136 -4.20 -20.35 -0.85
N TYR A 137 -5.21 -20.47 0.00
CA TYR A 137 -5.05 -20.94 1.38
C TYR A 137 -6.36 -21.42 1.96
N VAL A 138 -6.31 -22.12 3.09
CA VAL A 138 -7.49 -22.62 3.80
C VAL A 138 -7.61 -21.89 5.13
N VAL A 139 -8.81 -21.46 5.49
CA VAL A 139 -9.15 -20.88 6.79
C VAL A 139 -10.44 -21.52 7.29
N ASN A 140 -10.40 -22.11 8.47
CA ASN A 140 -11.57 -22.80 9.07
C ASN A 140 -12.18 -23.84 8.13
N GLY A 141 -11.34 -24.59 7.39
CA GLY A 141 -11.78 -25.61 6.43
C GLY A 141 -12.28 -25.06 5.08
N GLU A 142 -12.35 -23.74 4.90
CA GLU A 142 -12.80 -23.13 3.65
C GLU A 142 -11.61 -22.70 2.78
N ALA A 143 -11.64 -23.11 1.51
CA ALA A 143 -10.66 -22.66 0.52
C ALA A 143 -10.87 -21.16 0.21
N ARG A 144 -9.78 -20.42 0.17
CA ARG A 144 -9.73 -18.99 -0.14
C ARG A 144 -8.81 -18.76 -1.33
N ASP A 145 -9.20 -17.83 -2.20
CA ASP A 145 -8.40 -17.39 -3.35
C ASP A 145 -8.50 -15.87 -3.47
N SER A 146 -7.36 -15.21 -3.45
CA SER A 146 -7.27 -13.75 -3.56
C SER A 146 -6.88 -13.27 -4.97
N THR A 147 -7.04 -14.11 -5.99
CA THR A 147 -6.67 -13.76 -7.38
C THR A 147 -7.35 -12.47 -7.86
N PRO A 148 -8.66 -12.23 -7.67
CA PRO A 148 -9.27 -10.97 -8.09
C PRO A 148 -8.63 -9.74 -7.44
N TYR A 149 -8.38 -9.80 -6.14
CA TYR A 149 -7.73 -8.74 -5.39
C TYR A 149 -6.29 -8.52 -5.84
N GLY A 150 -5.49 -9.59 -5.95
CA GLY A 150 -4.11 -9.52 -6.42
C GLY A 150 -3.99 -8.96 -7.83
N ALA A 151 -4.89 -9.35 -8.73
CA ALA A 151 -4.95 -8.84 -10.11
C ALA A 151 -5.31 -7.35 -10.15
N ALA A 152 -6.26 -6.89 -9.34
CA ALA A 152 -6.61 -5.47 -9.24
C ALA A 152 -5.44 -4.65 -8.67
N LYS A 153 -4.69 -5.17 -7.69
CA LYS A 153 -3.49 -4.50 -7.18
C LYS A 153 -2.37 -4.43 -8.23
N LEU A 154 -2.20 -5.48 -9.03
CA LEU A 154 -1.27 -5.46 -10.17
C LEU A 154 -1.70 -4.45 -11.24
N PHE A 155 -3.00 -4.31 -11.51
CA PHE A 155 -3.51 -3.25 -12.40
C PHE A 155 -3.02 -1.87 -11.95
N GLY A 156 -3.10 -1.55 -10.66
CA GLY A 156 -2.63 -0.27 -10.13
C GLY A 156 -1.11 -0.06 -10.30
N GLU A 157 -0.28 -1.12 -10.14
CA GLU A 157 1.15 -1.03 -10.46
C GLU A 157 1.36 -0.67 -11.93
N ARG A 158 0.61 -1.29 -12.85
CA ARG A 158 0.73 -1.04 -14.29
C ARG A 158 0.24 0.34 -14.70
N ILE A 159 -0.88 0.79 -14.16
CA ILE A 159 -1.39 2.15 -14.37
C ILE A 159 -0.38 3.18 -13.86
N GLY A 160 0.19 2.97 -12.66
CA GLY A 160 1.24 3.85 -12.13
C GLY A 160 2.45 3.98 -13.06
N LYS A 161 2.89 2.86 -13.67
CA LYS A 161 3.95 2.87 -14.68
C LYS A 161 3.55 3.68 -15.92
N CYS A 162 2.34 3.46 -16.45
CA CYS A 162 1.85 4.20 -17.61
C CYS A 162 1.81 5.72 -17.36
N PHE A 163 1.29 6.17 -16.20
CA PHE A 163 1.27 7.59 -15.86
C PHE A 163 2.68 8.16 -15.63
N SER A 164 3.60 7.36 -15.09
CA SER A 164 5.00 7.77 -14.97
C SER A 164 5.65 8.03 -16.34
N GLU A 165 5.39 7.16 -17.31
CA GLU A 165 5.94 7.27 -18.66
C GLU A 165 5.26 8.39 -19.47
N ALA A 166 3.93 8.49 -19.41
CA ALA A 166 3.14 9.41 -20.23
C ALA A 166 3.06 10.83 -19.66
N ALA A 167 2.96 10.97 -18.33
CA ALA A 167 2.73 12.26 -17.66
C ALA A 167 3.87 12.69 -16.73
N GLY A 168 4.93 11.90 -16.62
CA GLY A 168 6.04 12.21 -15.74
C GLY A 168 5.72 12.08 -14.24
N LEU A 169 4.60 11.51 -13.87
CA LEU A 169 4.16 11.34 -12.49
C LEU A 169 4.99 10.27 -11.78
N SER A 170 5.87 10.69 -10.85
CA SER A 170 6.64 9.73 -10.05
C SER A 170 5.72 8.76 -9.33
N THR A 171 5.98 7.44 -9.43
CA THR A 171 5.14 6.43 -8.78
C THR A 171 5.99 5.42 -8.03
N ILE A 172 5.71 5.24 -6.74
CA ILE A 172 6.28 4.16 -5.92
C ILE A 172 5.14 3.23 -5.50
N ALA A 173 5.12 2.02 -6.05
CA ALA A 173 4.16 0.98 -5.67
C ALA A 173 4.75 0.11 -4.56
N VAL A 174 4.08 0.07 -3.42
CA VAL A 174 4.50 -0.71 -2.25
C VAL A 174 3.66 -1.97 -2.17
N ARG A 175 4.24 -3.14 -2.38
CA ARG A 175 3.61 -4.44 -2.13
C ARG A 175 3.58 -4.69 -0.63
N ILE A 176 2.58 -4.10 0.03
CA ILE A 176 2.42 -4.12 1.48
C ILE A 176 2.21 -5.57 1.95
N GLY A 177 2.95 -5.94 2.99
CA GLY A 177 2.80 -7.18 3.70
C GLY A 177 1.54 -7.22 4.58
N TRP A 178 1.58 -7.94 5.68
CA TRP A 178 0.42 -8.10 6.54
C TRP A 178 0.45 -7.12 7.72
N VAL A 179 -0.39 -6.10 7.68
CA VAL A 179 -0.58 -5.11 8.75
C VAL A 179 -1.97 -5.30 9.35
N ARG A 180 -2.05 -5.77 10.60
CA ARG A 180 -3.33 -5.96 11.28
C ARG A 180 -3.87 -4.67 11.90
N PRO A 181 -5.18 -4.59 12.17
CA PRO A 181 -5.75 -3.51 12.96
C PRO A 181 -5.15 -3.41 14.38
N GLY A 182 -5.27 -2.25 14.99
CA GLY A 182 -4.79 -2.00 16.35
C GLY A 182 -3.26 -1.99 16.45
N GLU A 183 -2.74 -2.51 17.54
CA GLU A 183 -1.29 -2.51 17.85
C GLU A 183 -0.47 -3.39 16.90
N ASN A 184 -1.10 -4.36 16.25
CA ASN A 184 -0.45 -5.23 15.26
C ASN A 184 0.83 -5.91 15.80
N ARG A 185 0.76 -6.46 17.01
CA ARG A 185 1.90 -7.12 17.65
C ARG A 185 2.16 -8.49 17.04
N ALA A 186 3.44 -8.88 16.92
CA ALA A 186 3.86 -10.16 16.38
C ALA A 186 3.24 -11.36 17.13
N LYS A 187 3.14 -11.29 18.46
CA LYS A 187 2.51 -12.35 19.30
C LYS A 187 1.01 -12.55 19.10
N ASP A 188 0.33 -11.52 18.60
CA ASP A 188 -1.13 -11.56 18.37
C ASP A 188 -1.49 -12.08 16.97
N LEU A 189 -0.50 -12.50 16.18
CA LEU A 189 -0.74 -13.05 14.83
C LEU A 189 -1.36 -14.45 14.94
N PRO A 190 -2.48 -14.70 14.22
CA PRO A 190 -3.13 -16.00 14.23
C PRO A 190 -2.23 -17.06 13.58
N LEU A 191 -1.84 -18.09 14.37
CA LEU A 191 -0.93 -19.15 13.95
C LEU A 191 -1.51 -20.02 12.84
N GLU A 192 -2.82 -20.17 12.79
CA GLU A 192 -3.55 -20.94 11.78
C GLU A 192 -3.39 -20.39 10.35
N ARG A 193 -2.95 -19.17 10.20
CA ARG A 193 -2.60 -18.60 8.89
C ARG A 193 -1.32 -19.18 8.29
N GLY A 194 -0.48 -19.80 9.10
CA GLY A 194 0.76 -20.45 8.68
C GLY A 194 1.92 -19.49 8.45
N THR A 195 3.08 -20.10 8.20
CA THR A 195 4.37 -19.40 8.08
C THR A 195 4.40 -18.33 6.98
N TRP A 196 3.77 -18.61 5.84
CA TRP A 196 3.72 -17.65 4.73
C TRP A 196 3.16 -16.29 5.15
N PHE A 197 2.00 -16.25 5.81
CA PHE A 197 1.39 -15.01 6.26
C PHE A 197 2.14 -14.39 7.42
N ARG A 198 2.66 -15.21 8.34
CA ARG A 198 3.44 -14.73 9.46
C ARG A 198 4.70 -14.00 9.00
N LEU A 199 5.46 -14.57 8.06
CA LEU A 199 6.72 -14.01 7.59
C LEU A 199 6.57 -12.79 6.66
N MET A 200 5.36 -12.48 6.19
CA MET A 200 5.10 -11.21 5.49
C MET A 200 4.58 -10.11 6.41
N TRP A 201 4.61 -10.31 7.74
CA TRP A 201 4.20 -9.29 8.68
C TRP A 201 4.99 -8.00 8.50
N LEU A 202 4.27 -6.88 8.62
CA LEU A 202 4.82 -5.54 8.61
C LEU A 202 4.31 -4.83 9.87
N SER A 203 5.22 -4.46 10.77
CA SER A 203 4.87 -3.76 12.00
C SER A 203 4.30 -2.37 11.73
N ASN A 204 3.64 -1.78 12.72
CA ASN A 204 3.15 -0.40 12.59
C ASN A 204 4.31 0.60 12.43
N ARG A 205 5.42 0.38 13.15
CA ARG A 205 6.63 1.23 13.08
C ARG A 205 7.26 1.18 11.71
N ASP A 206 7.52 -0.02 11.22
CA ASP A 206 8.18 -0.22 9.92
C ASP A 206 7.29 0.22 8.76
N TYR A 207 5.95 0.00 8.86
CA TYR A 207 4.99 0.54 7.90
C TYR A 207 5.05 2.07 7.80
N CYS A 208 5.04 2.75 8.94
CA CYS A 208 5.07 4.22 8.96
C CYS A 208 6.40 4.75 8.42
N GLN A 209 7.53 4.14 8.81
CA GLN A 209 8.84 4.49 8.27
C GLN A 209 8.88 4.29 6.75
N LEU A 210 8.42 3.13 6.26
CA LEU A 210 8.41 2.80 4.83
C LEU A 210 7.65 3.86 4.02
N MET A 211 6.44 4.21 4.47
CA MET A 211 5.63 5.20 3.77
C MET A 211 6.26 6.60 3.79
N GLU A 212 6.87 6.99 4.90
CA GLU A 212 7.61 8.26 4.98
C GLU A 212 8.85 8.27 4.10
N ARG A 213 9.60 7.15 4.02
CA ARG A 213 10.71 7.01 3.06
C ARG A 213 10.24 7.13 1.61
N CYS A 214 9.04 6.64 1.28
CA CYS A 214 8.45 6.85 -0.05
C CYS A 214 8.12 8.33 -0.32
N ILE A 215 7.64 9.09 0.69
CA ILE A 215 7.38 10.53 0.55
C ILE A 215 8.68 11.29 0.27
N GLU A 216 9.76 10.94 0.97
CA GLU A 216 11.04 11.65 0.92
C GLU A 216 12.03 11.07 -0.11
N ALA A 217 11.66 10.02 -0.82
CA ALA A 217 12.52 9.36 -1.81
C ALA A 217 12.98 10.34 -2.91
N ASP A 218 14.14 10.06 -3.49
CA ASP A 218 14.75 10.88 -4.55
C ASP A 218 13.72 11.24 -5.64
N PRO A 219 13.55 12.53 -5.98
CA PRO A 219 12.64 12.96 -7.04
C PRO A 219 13.00 12.41 -8.42
N ALA A 220 14.23 11.93 -8.62
CA ALA A 220 14.66 11.26 -9.86
C ALA A 220 14.00 9.88 -10.06
N ILE A 221 13.45 9.27 -9.00
CA ILE A 221 12.71 8.01 -9.11
C ILE A 221 11.42 8.26 -9.88
N ARG A 222 11.35 7.69 -11.08
CA ARG A 222 10.17 7.80 -11.95
C ARG A 222 9.14 6.72 -11.64
N PHE A 223 9.57 5.47 -11.62
CA PHE A 223 8.73 4.32 -11.28
C PHE A 223 9.53 3.30 -10.48
N LEU A 224 8.97 2.86 -9.37
CA LEU A 224 9.59 1.86 -8.49
C LEU A 224 8.52 0.94 -7.91
N VAL A 225 8.82 -0.35 -7.84
CA VAL A 225 8.05 -1.34 -7.07
C VAL A 225 8.94 -1.87 -5.95
N ILE A 226 8.43 -1.89 -4.72
CA ILE A 226 9.14 -2.42 -3.55
C ILE A 226 8.25 -3.36 -2.74
N ASN A 227 8.88 -4.31 -2.06
CA ASN A 227 8.22 -5.15 -1.06
C ASN A 227 8.28 -4.46 0.31
N GLY A 228 7.14 -4.36 0.98
CA GLY A 228 6.98 -3.71 2.28
C GLY A 228 6.71 -4.75 3.37
N MET A 229 7.76 -5.30 3.96
CA MET A 229 7.74 -6.22 5.11
C MET A 229 8.71 -5.73 6.19
N SER A 230 8.48 -6.12 7.45
CA SER A 230 9.50 -6.01 8.50
C SER A 230 10.68 -6.94 8.21
N ALA A 231 11.79 -6.82 8.96
CA ALA A 231 13.00 -7.62 8.73
C ALA A 231 12.86 -9.08 9.24
N ASN A 232 11.78 -9.74 8.88
CA ASN A 232 11.40 -11.04 9.42
C ASN A 232 12.39 -12.15 9.05
N THR A 233 13.03 -12.75 10.05
CA THR A 233 13.95 -13.85 9.84
C THR A 233 13.27 -15.03 9.14
N GLY A 234 13.87 -15.51 8.05
CA GLY A 234 13.36 -16.61 7.24
C GLY A 234 12.27 -16.22 6.23
N MET A 235 11.97 -14.94 6.07
CA MET A 235 11.05 -14.52 5.00
C MET A 235 11.65 -14.72 3.61
N ARG A 236 10.76 -14.96 2.64
CA ARG A 236 11.15 -15.08 1.22
C ARG A 236 11.07 -13.76 0.44
N TRP A 237 10.62 -12.70 1.08
CA TRP A 237 10.42 -11.41 0.42
C TRP A 237 11.71 -10.61 0.40
N ASP A 238 12.15 -10.21 -0.80
CA ASP A 238 13.29 -9.32 -0.96
C ASP A 238 12.90 -7.88 -0.65
N ILE A 239 13.55 -7.28 0.33
CA ILE A 239 13.37 -5.87 0.71
C ILE A 239 14.59 -5.00 0.38
N GLU A 240 15.62 -5.56 -0.26
CA GLU A 240 16.87 -4.86 -0.56
C GLU A 240 16.69 -3.69 -1.53
N SER A 241 15.75 -3.80 -2.47
CA SER A 241 15.40 -2.68 -3.36
C SER A 241 14.89 -1.47 -2.57
N GLY A 242 14.03 -1.69 -1.56
CA GLY A 242 13.57 -0.63 -0.66
C GLY A 242 14.69 -0.04 0.18
N ARG A 243 15.58 -0.88 0.73
CA ARG A 243 16.75 -0.42 1.50
C ARG A 243 17.64 0.49 0.67
N ARG A 244 18.04 0.02 -0.48
CA ARG A 244 19.00 0.72 -1.34
C ARG A 244 18.43 2.00 -1.98
N LEU A 245 17.16 1.97 -2.44
CA LEU A 245 16.64 3.02 -3.29
C LEU A 245 15.90 4.13 -2.53
N ILE A 246 15.32 3.82 -1.37
CA ILE A 246 14.58 4.80 -0.56
C ILE A 246 15.04 4.86 0.90
N GLY A 247 16.07 4.11 1.28
CA GLY A 247 16.57 4.11 2.66
C GLY A 247 15.59 3.46 3.66
N TYR A 248 14.83 2.45 3.23
CA TYR A 248 13.95 1.69 4.11
C TYR A 248 14.78 0.80 5.05
N GLU A 249 14.68 1.01 6.35
CA GLU A 249 15.43 0.29 7.37
C GLU A 249 14.47 -0.31 8.40
N PRO A 250 13.79 -1.43 8.06
CA PRO A 250 12.89 -2.09 9.01
C PRO A 250 13.65 -2.59 10.23
N GLN A 251 13.03 -2.43 11.41
CA GLN A 251 13.64 -2.72 12.70
C GLN A 251 12.98 -3.87 13.46
N ASP A 252 11.76 -4.25 13.04
CA ASP A 252 10.99 -5.29 13.69
C ASP A 252 11.15 -6.63 12.98
N ASP A 253 11.06 -7.72 13.77
CA ASP A 253 11.10 -9.10 13.28
C ASP A 253 10.04 -9.91 14.02
N VAL A 254 9.17 -10.55 13.26
CA VAL A 254 8.05 -11.38 13.79
C VAL A 254 8.53 -12.56 14.63
N THR A 255 9.78 -12.97 14.50
CA THR A 255 10.37 -14.10 15.24
C THR A 255 10.98 -13.71 16.59
N LEU A 256 11.19 -12.42 16.81
CA LEU A 256 11.72 -11.88 18.05
C LEU A 256 10.61 -11.59 19.05
N PRO A 257 10.88 -11.64 20.36
CA PRO A 257 9.93 -11.21 21.38
C PRO A 257 9.59 -9.72 21.18
N ASP A 258 8.32 -9.38 21.43
CA ASP A 258 7.89 -7.96 21.49
C ASP A 258 8.62 -7.29 22.68
N TYR A 259 9.27 -6.18 22.44
CA TYR A 259 9.81 -5.29 23.44
C TYR A 259 8.77 -4.28 23.91
#